data_72aa357e434187c543baf79b0817c3ca
#
_entry.id   72aa357e434187c543baf79b0817c3ca
#
_cell.length_a   1.000
_cell.length_b   1.000
_cell.length_c   1.000
_cell.angle_alpha   90.00
_cell.angle_beta   90.00
_cell.angle_gamma   90.00
#
_symmetry.space_group_name_H-M   'P 1'
#
loop_
_entity.id
_entity.type
_entity.pdbx_description
1 polymer ?
#
loop_
_entity_poly.entity_id
_entity_poly.type
_entity_poly.pdbx_seq_one_letter_code
_entity_poly.pdbx_strand_id
1 'polypeptide(L)'
;MSLDSGKATLSEVYRMGVLILIRHGQSVWNAENRFTGWTDVDLSERGVGEAERAGDILSEIRFGVVHTSGLIRAQKTAEIIMSRNNVSGKIPVMKDQRLNERHYGDLQGLNKAETAEKHGAEQVHIWRRSFDVPPPGGESLKMNAERTIPYFEEEIVPDLKDGKNVLVSAHGNSLRSIVMHIESISPEEIVSLEIATGTPMFYKYDMESGELTRE
;
A
#
# COMPACT_ATOMS: atom_id res chain seq x y z
N MET A 1 24.49 -41.90 -0.80
CA MET A 1 24.30 -40.43 -0.61
C MET A 1 22.90 -40.10 -1.01
N SER A 2 22.05 -39.99 -0.01
CA SER A 2 20.61 -39.65 -0.18
C SER A 2 20.50 -38.12 -0.18
N LEU A 3 19.98 -37.54 -1.26
CA LEU A 3 19.60 -36.14 -1.32
C LEU A 3 18.28 -36.00 -0.56
N ASP A 4 18.38 -35.50 0.66
CA ASP A 4 17.24 -35.10 1.45
C ASP A 4 16.69 -33.82 0.84
N SER A 5 15.64 -33.94 0.03
CA SER A 5 14.89 -32.81 -0.50
C SER A 5 14.04 -32.23 0.63
N GLY A 6 14.56 -31.17 1.25
CA GLY A 6 13.87 -30.44 2.32
C GLY A 6 12.48 -29.95 1.87
N LYS A 7 11.48 -30.82 2.04
CA LYS A 7 10.09 -30.40 2.09
C LYS A 7 9.86 -29.81 3.47
N ALA A 8 9.59 -28.49 3.52
CA ALA A 8 9.15 -27.86 4.74
C ALA A 8 8.01 -28.68 5.38
N THR A 9 8.10 -28.96 6.65
CA THR A 9 7.08 -29.70 7.38
C THR A 9 5.79 -28.90 7.44
N LEU A 10 4.62 -29.57 7.46
CA LEU A 10 3.33 -28.88 7.60
C LEU A 10 3.29 -27.92 8.81
N SER A 11 4.07 -28.15 9.85
CA SER A 11 4.20 -27.27 11.01
C SER A 11 4.99 -25.99 10.72
N GLU A 12 5.92 -25.99 9.76
CA GLU A 12 6.67 -24.80 9.33
C GLU A 12 5.81 -23.90 8.42
N VAL A 13 4.93 -24.48 7.61
CA VAL A 13 3.98 -23.74 6.78
C VAL A 13 2.91 -23.00 7.62
N TYR A 14 2.61 -23.50 8.81
CA TYR A 14 1.63 -22.87 9.74
C TYR A 14 2.21 -21.77 10.64
N ARG A 15 3.52 -21.51 10.59
CA ARG A 15 4.21 -20.52 11.43
C ARG A 15 4.49 -19.18 10.75
N MET A 16 4.00 -18.95 9.54
CA MET A 16 4.29 -17.72 8.79
C MET A 16 2.99 -17.06 8.34
N GLY A 17 2.76 -15.84 8.78
CA GLY A 17 1.78 -14.94 8.19
C GLY A 17 2.33 -14.30 6.91
N VAL A 18 1.44 -13.96 5.99
CA VAL A 18 1.83 -13.24 4.77
C VAL A 18 1.19 -11.86 4.80
N LEU A 19 1.99 -10.82 4.64
CA LEU A 19 1.52 -9.45 4.41
C LEU A 19 1.61 -9.16 2.93
N ILE A 20 0.48 -8.77 2.33
CA ILE A 20 0.42 -8.29 0.96
C ILE A 20 0.10 -6.78 0.99
N LEU A 21 1.02 -5.97 0.48
CA LEU A 21 0.81 -4.54 0.28
C LEU A 21 0.48 -4.29 -1.19
N ILE A 22 -0.61 -3.57 -1.45
CA ILE A 22 -0.99 -3.22 -2.82
C ILE A 22 -1.42 -1.77 -2.90
N ARG A 23 -0.83 -1.03 -3.84
CA ARG A 23 -1.32 0.29 -4.22
C ARG A 23 -2.59 0.13 -5.05
N HIS A 24 -3.61 0.93 -4.74
CA HIS A 24 -4.84 0.97 -5.53
C HIS A 24 -4.56 1.05 -7.03
N GLY A 25 -5.45 0.50 -7.85
CA GLY A 25 -5.43 0.63 -9.31
C GLY A 25 -5.42 2.09 -9.75
N GLN A 26 -5.03 2.36 -10.99
CA GLN A 26 -5.01 3.73 -11.51
C GLN A 26 -6.35 4.44 -11.27
N SER A 27 -6.33 5.61 -10.62
CA SER A 27 -7.53 6.45 -10.49
C SER A 27 -7.73 7.34 -11.71
N VAL A 28 -8.94 7.90 -11.89
CA VAL A 28 -9.23 8.87 -12.95
C VAL A 28 -8.24 10.03 -12.93
N TRP A 29 -7.94 10.60 -11.75
CA TRP A 29 -6.98 11.70 -11.66
C TRP A 29 -5.51 11.27 -11.81
N ASN A 30 -5.18 10.00 -11.59
CA ASN A 30 -3.86 9.50 -12.00
C ASN A 30 -3.72 9.51 -13.53
N ALA A 31 -4.77 9.10 -14.26
CA ALA A 31 -4.79 9.13 -15.72
C ALA A 31 -4.71 10.57 -16.26
N GLU A 32 -5.32 11.54 -15.60
CA GLU A 32 -5.31 12.95 -15.94
C GLU A 32 -4.05 13.70 -15.45
N ASN A 33 -3.09 13.01 -14.85
CA ASN A 33 -1.88 13.60 -14.27
C ASN A 33 -2.15 14.71 -13.23
N ARG A 34 -3.16 14.51 -12.38
CA ARG A 34 -3.52 15.45 -11.30
C ARG A 34 -3.01 14.99 -9.94
N PHE A 35 -2.84 15.95 -9.04
CA PHE A 35 -2.64 15.68 -7.61
C PHE A 35 -3.95 15.23 -6.99
N THR A 36 -4.01 14.01 -6.46
CA THR A 36 -5.25 13.44 -5.91
C THR A 36 -5.38 13.68 -4.40
N GLY A 37 -4.39 13.28 -3.63
CA GLY A 37 -4.42 13.40 -2.17
C GLY A 37 -5.67 12.74 -1.55
N TRP A 38 -6.40 13.50 -0.74
CA TRP A 38 -7.61 13.05 -0.06
C TRP A 38 -8.90 13.28 -0.85
N THR A 39 -8.82 13.90 -2.02
CA THR A 39 -10.01 13.96 -2.90
C THR A 39 -10.43 12.54 -3.27
N ASP A 40 -11.70 12.24 -3.06
CA ASP A 40 -12.23 10.89 -3.21
C ASP A 40 -12.62 10.62 -4.67
N VAL A 41 -11.65 10.18 -5.43
CA VAL A 41 -11.72 9.92 -6.88
C VAL A 41 -11.71 8.43 -7.14
N ASP A 42 -12.56 7.98 -8.04
CA ASP A 42 -12.72 6.58 -8.40
C ASP A 42 -11.58 6.01 -9.26
N LEU A 43 -11.56 4.69 -9.42
CA LEU A 43 -10.68 4.00 -10.36
C LEU A 43 -11.04 4.36 -11.80
N SER A 44 -10.02 4.42 -12.67
CA SER A 44 -10.20 4.41 -14.12
C SER A 44 -10.53 2.97 -14.60
N GLU A 45 -10.97 2.80 -15.83
CA GLU A 45 -11.15 1.47 -16.44
C GLU A 45 -9.86 0.64 -16.37
N ARG A 46 -8.72 1.27 -16.66
CA ARG A 46 -7.40 0.63 -16.50
C ARG A 46 -7.16 0.20 -15.04
N GLY A 47 -7.53 1.05 -14.08
CA GLY A 47 -7.35 0.73 -12.65
C GLY A 47 -8.21 -0.43 -12.19
N VAL A 48 -9.42 -0.58 -12.72
CA VAL A 48 -10.27 -1.76 -12.50
C VAL A 48 -9.57 -3.01 -13.03
N GLY A 49 -9.07 -3.00 -14.27
CA GLY A 49 -8.33 -4.12 -14.85
C GLY A 49 -7.01 -4.44 -14.11
N GLU A 50 -6.35 -3.43 -13.51
CA GLU A 50 -5.18 -3.65 -12.64
C GLU A 50 -5.58 -4.39 -11.36
N ALA A 51 -6.70 -4.01 -10.73
CA ALA A 51 -7.22 -4.66 -9.53
C ALA A 51 -7.70 -6.10 -9.82
N GLU A 52 -8.31 -6.34 -10.98
CA GLU A 52 -8.73 -7.69 -11.42
C GLU A 52 -7.52 -8.62 -11.58
N ARG A 53 -6.46 -8.17 -12.26
CA ARG A 53 -5.21 -8.96 -12.40
C ARG A 53 -4.57 -9.26 -11.05
N ALA A 54 -4.58 -8.30 -10.13
CA ALA A 54 -4.11 -8.53 -8.77
C ALA A 54 -4.98 -9.59 -8.06
N GLY A 55 -6.30 -9.54 -8.26
CA GLY A 55 -7.24 -10.53 -7.73
C GLY A 55 -6.94 -11.95 -8.25
N ASP A 56 -6.63 -12.09 -9.54
CA ASP A 56 -6.24 -13.37 -10.13
C ASP A 56 -4.95 -13.93 -9.52
N ILE A 57 -3.93 -13.06 -9.31
CA ILE A 57 -2.67 -13.44 -8.65
C ILE A 57 -2.91 -13.90 -7.20
N LEU A 58 -3.83 -13.26 -6.49
CA LEU A 58 -4.10 -13.47 -5.07
C LEU A 58 -5.26 -14.44 -4.80
N SER A 59 -5.81 -15.07 -5.84
CA SER A 59 -7.06 -15.85 -5.79
C SER A 59 -7.01 -17.03 -4.80
N GLU A 60 -5.85 -17.65 -4.63
CA GLU A 60 -5.65 -18.84 -3.79
C GLU A 60 -5.04 -18.52 -2.41
N ILE A 61 -4.82 -17.24 -2.09
CA ILE A 61 -4.31 -16.85 -0.77
C ILE A 61 -5.49 -16.73 0.19
N ARG A 62 -5.47 -17.50 1.26
CA ARG A 62 -6.49 -17.42 2.31
C ARG A 62 -6.21 -16.23 3.23
N PHE A 63 -6.88 -15.12 2.98
CA PHE A 63 -6.82 -13.93 3.83
C PHE A 63 -7.64 -14.10 5.11
N GLY A 64 -7.15 -13.54 6.21
CA GLY A 64 -7.86 -13.42 7.48
C GLY A 64 -8.50 -12.04 7.67
N VAL A 65 -7.93 -10.99 7.04
CA VAL A 65 -8.40 -9.61 7.17
C VAL A 65 -7.91 -8.77 5.99
N VAL A 66 -8.66 -7.72 5.67
CA VAL A 66 -8.26 -6.65 4.75
C VAL A 66 -8.19 -5.33 5.49
N HIS A 67 -7.08 -4.61 5.36
CA HIS A 67 -6.96 -3.21 5.78
C HIS A 67 -6.97 -2.30 4.57
N THR A 68 -7.73 -1.21 4.64
CA THR A 68 -7.80 -0.22 3.57
C THR A 68 -8.02 1.19 4.11
N SER A 69 -7.82 2.18 3.27
CA SER A 69 -8.01 3.59 3.62
C SER A 69 -9.47 4.02 3.61
N GLY A 70 -9.71 5.27 4.03
CA GLY A 70 -11.01 5.93 3.88
C GLY A 70 -11.39 6.27 2.43
N LEU A 71 -10.50 6.08 1.44
CA LEU A 71 -10.68 6.56 0.07
C LEU A 71 -11.17 5.45 -0.87
N ILE A 72 -12.18 5.77 -1.68
CA ILE A 72 -12.94 4.80 -2.50
C ILE A 72 -12.03 3.98 -3.45
N ARG A 73 -11.01 4.57 -4.05
CA ARG A 73 -10.11 3.87 -4.98
C ARG A 73 -9.36 2.70 -4.35
N ALA A 74 -8.95 2.84 -3.07
CA ALA A 74 -8.31 1.76 -2.33
C ALA A 74 -9.33 0.69 -1.89
N GLN A 75 -10.50 1.13 -1.44
CA GLN A 75 -11.60 0.24 -1.06
C GLN A 75 -12.07 -0.60 -2.25
N LYS A 76 -12.33 0.02 -3.41
CA LYS A 76 -12.74 -0.70 -4.62
C LYS A 76 -11.66 -1.66 -5.13
N THR A 77 -10.37 -1.28 -5.04
CA THR A 77 -9.29 -2.20 -5.37
C THR A 77 -9.35 -3.45 -4.49
N ALA A 78 -9.52 -3.29 -3.16
CA ALA A 78 -9.67 -4.42 -2.25
C ALA A 78 -10.94 -5.24 -2.55
N GLU A 79 -12.07 -4.60 -2.83
CA GLU A 79 -13.34 -5.27 -3.17
C GLU A 79 -13.20 -6.13 -4.43
N ILE A 80 -12.57 -5.59 -5.49
CA ILE A 80 -12.33 -6.32 -6.74
C ILE A 80 -11.42 -7.52 -6.49
N ILE A 81 -10.31 -7.34 -5.76
CA ILE A 81 -9.40 -8.44 -5.39
C ILE A 81 -10.18 -9.53 -4.66
N MET A 82 -10.92 -9.17 -3.62
CA MET A 82 -11.66 -10.13 -2.80
C MET A 82 -12.82 -10.81 -3.54
N SER A 83 -13.41 -10.15 -4.53
CA SER A 83 -14.45 -10.77 -5.38
C SER A 83 -13.90 -11.91 -6.26
N ARG A 84 -12.59 -11.91 -6.51
CA ARG A 84 -11.89 -12.95 -7.30
C ARG A 84 -11.18 -13.98 -6.40
N ASN A 85 -11.19 -13.78 -5.09
CA ASN A 85 -10.57 -14.70 -4.15
C ASN A 85 -11.51 -15.89 -3.86
N ASN A 86 -11.01 -17.11 -4.09
CA ASN A 86 -11.82 -18.33 -4.05
C ASN A 86 -11.84 -19.02 -2.66
N VAL A 87 -10.96 -18.62 -1.75
CA VAL A 87 -10.64 -19.41 -0.55
C VAL A 87 -10.86 -18.70 0.79
N SER A 88 -10.93 -17.36 0.79
CA SER A 88 -11.03 -16.60 2.05
C SER A 88 -12.42 -16.56 2.66
N GLY A 89 -13.48 -16.69 1.86
CA GLY A 89 -14.84 -16.47 2.33
C GLY A 89 -15.09 -15.02 2.76
N LYS A 90 -16.02 -14.82 3.70
CA LYS A 90 -16.32 -13.47 4.23
C LYS A 90 -15.39 -13.15 5.40
N ILE A 91 -14.56 -12.14 5.22
CA ILE A 91 -13.56 -11.70 6.20
C ILE A 91 -13.76 -10.23 6.60
N PRO A 92 -13.23 -9.78 7.76
CA PRO A 92 -13.26 -8.38 8.17
C PRO A 92 -12.56 -7.47 7.17
N VAL A 93 -13.13 -6.28 6.93
CA VAL A 93 -12.51 -5.20 6.18
C VAL A 93 -12.41 -3.97 7.09
N MET A 94 -11.18 -3.65 7.49
CA MET A 94 -10.86 -2.53 8.36
C MET A 94 -10.56 -1.29 7.51
N LYS A 95 -11.31 -0.20 7.74
CA LYS A 95 -11.16 1.06 7.03
C LYS A 95 -10.65 2.12 8.00
N ASP A 96 -9.48 2.70 7.72
CA ASP A 96 -8.92 3.75 8.58
C ASP A 96 -8.25 4.85 7.74
N GLN A 97 -8.54 6.12 8.07
CA GLN A 97 -7.95 7.26 7.38
C GLN A 97 -6.42 7.39 7.62
N ARG A 98 -5.86 6.75 8.64
CA ARG A 98 -4.41 6.67 8.83
C ARG A 98 -3.69 5.98 7.68
N LEU A 99 -4.40 5.18 6.86
CA LEU A 99 -3.90 4.61 5.60
C LEU A 99 -4.16 5.48 4.37
N ASN A 100 -4.80 6.66 4.50
CA ASN A 100 -5.05 7.54 3.36
C ASN A 100 -3.75 7.97 2.67
N GLU A 101 -3.88 8.35 1.38
CA GLU A 101 -2.81 8.99 0.64
C GLU A 101 -2.33 10.25 1.37
N ARG A 102 -1.11 10.67 1.11
CA ARG A 102 -0.58 11.95 1.57
C ARG A 102 -1.49 13.08 1.10
N HIS A 103 -1.85 13.97 2.02
CA HIS A 103 -2.65 15.15 1.70
C HIS A 103 -1.82 16.15 0.90
N TYR A 104 -2.29 16.52 -0.29
CA TYR A 104 -1.53 17.44 -1.14
C TYR A 104 -1.93 18.92 -0.96
N GLY A 105 -2.76 19.24 0.05
CA GLY A 105 -3.16 20.61 0.37
C GLY A 105 -3.75 21.34 -0.82
N ASP A 106 -3.25 22.56 -1.07
CA ASP A 106 -3.73 23.44 -2.14
C ASP A 106 -3.43 22.92 -3.56
N LEU A 107 -2.60 21.87 -3.69
CA LEU A 107 -2.31 21.26 -4.97
C LEU A 107 -3.38 20.25 -5.41
N GLN A 108 -4.27 19.81 -4.52
CA GLN A 108 -5.29 18.80 -4.87
C GLN A 108 -6.17 19.27 -6.03
N GLY A 109 -6.33 18.42 -7.04
CA GLY A 109 -7.06 18.71 -8.27
C GLY A 109 -6.27 19.42 -9.36
N LEU A 110 -5.11 20.01 -9.05
CA LEU A 110 -4.28 20.67 -10.05
C LEU A 110 -3.56 19.65 -10.94
N ASN A 111 -3.39 19.98 -12.22
CA ASN A 111 -2.55 19.20 -13.13
C ASN A 111 -1.08 19.39 -12.76
N LYS A 112 -0.30 18.31 -12.71
CA LYS A 112 1.09 18.35 -12.26
C LYS A 112 2.02 19.09 -13.22
N ALA A 113 1.77 19.02 -14.52
CA ALA A 113 2.56 19.73 -15.53
C ALA A 113 2.29 21.26 -15.47
N GLU A 114 1.01 21.64 -15.46
CA GLU A 114 0.61 23.05 -15.33
C GLU A 114 1.09 23.66 -14.00
N THR A 115 1.07 22.87 -12.93
CA THR A 115 1.61 23.30 -11.62
C THR A 115 3.12 23.53 -11.71
N ALA A 116 3.85 22.67 -12.43
CA ALA A 116 5.29 22.84 -12.65
C ALA A 116 5.62 24.07 -13.51
N GLU A 117 4.80 24.37 -14.51
CA GLU A 117 4.94 25.61 -15.30
C GLU A 117 4.73 26.86 -14.45
N LYS A 118 3.75 26.82 -13.54
CA LYS A 118 3.40 27.96 -12.68
C LYS A 118 4.36 28.20 -11.52
N HIS A 119 4.82 27.14 -10.85
CA HIS A 119 5.63 27.23 -9.62
C HIS A 119 7.11 26.86 -9.81
N GLY A 120 7.47 26.44 -11.01
CA GLY A 120 8.80 25.89 -11.32
C GLY A 120 8.88 24.37 -11.09
N ALA A 121 9.53 23.68 -12.01
CA ALA A 121 9.65 22.21 -11.97
C ALA A 121 10.38 21.71 -10.73
N GLU A 122 11.42 22.43 -10.29
CA GLU A 122 12.21 22.11 -9.10
C GLU A 122 11.35 22.20 -7.82
N GLN A 123 10.58 23.28 -7.65
CA GLN A 123 9.71 23.43 -6.49
C GLN A 123 8.64 22.35 -6.44
N VAL A 124 8.02 22.02 -7.57
CA VAL A 124 7.02 20.94 -7.64
C VAL A 124 7.67 19.58 -7.41
N HIS A 125 8.90 19.38 -7.86
CA HIS A 125 9.67 18.17 -7.56
C HIS A 125 9.91 18.04 -6.04
N ILE A 126 10.33 19.12 -5.36
CA ILE A 126 10.50 19.16 -3.90
C ILE A 126 9.18 18.76 -3.20
N TRP A 127 8.06 19.40 -3.52
CA TRP A 127 6.75 19.05 -2.93
C TRP A 127 6.34 17.59 -3.17
N ARG A 128 6.77 16.99 -4.26
CA ARG A 128 6.42 15.59 -4.60
C ARG A 128 7.37 14.56 -4.00
N ARG A 129 8.64 14.91 -3.86
CA ARG A 129 9.75 13.96 -3.62
C ARG A 129 10.63 14.32 -2.42
N SER A 130 10.33 15.33 -1.65
CA SER A 130 10.99 15.54 -0.38
C SER A 130 10.36 14.70 0.71
N PHE A 131 11.18 14.25 1.67
CA PHE A 131 10.70 13.51 2.82
C PHE A 131 9.98 14.41 3.82
N ASP A 132 10.49 15.61 4.08
CA ASP A 132 10.09 16.51 5.16
C ASP A 132 9.44 17.83 4.71
N VAL A 133 9.54 18.20 3.41
CA VAL A 133 8.93 19.44 2.90
C VAL A 133 7.51 19.17 2.39
N PRO A 134 6.47 19.68 3.06
CA PRO A 134 5.09 19.53 2.60
C PRO A 134 4.76 20.51 1.47
N PRO A 135 3.79 20.21 0.60
CA PRO A 135 3.15 21.20 -0.23
C PRO A 135 2.31 22.17 0.62
N PRO A 136 1.96 23.37 0.10
CA PRO A 136 1.13 24.33 0.82
C PRO A 136 -0.17 23.71 1.34
N GLY A 137 -0.42 23.79 2.64
CA GLY A 137 -1.60 23.23 3.31
C GLY A 137 -1.69 21.70 3.31
N GLY A 138 -0.61 21.00 2.93
CA GLY A 138 -0.58 19.53 2.83
C GLY A 138 0.37 18.84 3.79
N GLU A 139 0.61 17.56 3.55
CA GLU A 139 1.50 16.69 4.32
C GLU A 139 2.83 16.44 3.57
N SER A 140 3.92 16.36 4.33
CA SER A 140 5.17 15.72 3.88
C SER A 140 5.05 14.19 3.95
N LEU A 141 6.01 13.45 3.40
CA LEU A 141 6.08 12.00 3.59
C LEU A 141 6.32 11.64 5.05
N LYS A 142 7.11 12.45 5.77
CA LYS A 142 7.33 12.32 7.22
C LYS A 142 6.01 12.38 8.00
N MET A 143 5.19 13.40 7.76
CA MET A 143 3.87 13.55 8.42
C MET A 143 2.93 12.38 8.06
N ASN A 144 2.97 11.90 6.82
CA ASN A 144 2.23 10.70 6.44
C ASN A 144 2.72 9.47 7.22
N ALA A 145 4.02 9.29 7.39
CA ALA A 145 4.60 8.20 8.16
C ALA A 145 4.21 8.27 9.65
N GLU A 146 4.17 9.46 10.23
CA GLU A 146 3.78 9.70 11.63
C GLU A 146 2.36 9.21 11.98
N ARG A 147 1.45 9.08 10.99
CA ARG A 147 0.12 8.49 11.19
C ARG A 147 -0.01 7.06 10.67
N THR A 148 0.74 6.70 9.64
CA THR A 148 0.62 5.38 9.00
C THR A 148 1.39 4.30 9.76
N ILE A 149 2.59 4.61 10.27
CA ILE A 149 3.39 3.64 11.02
C ILE A 149 2.71 3.22 12.33
N PRO A 150 2.17 4.12 13.18
CA PRO A 150 1.39 3.69 14.34
C PRO A 150 0.21 2.78 13.98
N TYR A 151 -0.52 3.06 12.91
CA TYR A 151 -1.59 2.16 12.45
C TYR A 151 -1.05 0.77 12.08
N PHE A 152 0.06 0.73 11.37
CA PHE A 152 0.71 -0.54 11.00
C PHE A 152 1.07 -1.37 12.23
N GLU A 153 1.69 -0.76 13.23
CA GLU A 153 2.11 -1.42 14.47
C GLU A 153 0.94 -1.83 15.39
N GLU A 154 -0.10 -0.99 15.47
CA GLU A 154 -1.22 -1.17 16.38
C GLU A 154 -2.29 -2.12 15.85
N GLU A 155 -2.51 -2.16 14.52
CA GLU A 155 -3.63 -2.87 13.91
C GLU A 155 -3.17 -3.99 12.97
N ILE A 156 -2.14 -3.77 12.13
CA ILE A 156 -1.73 -4.76 11.12
C ILE A 156 -0.80 -5.81 11.72
N VAL A 157 0.20 -5.40 12.50
CA VAL A 157 1.15 -6.34 13.13
C VAL A 157 0.45 -7.32 14.08
N PRO A 158 -0.54 -6.94 14.91
CA PRO A 158 -1.29 -7.89 15.70
C PRO A 158 -2.01 -8.96 14.88
N ASP A 159 -2.60 -8.60 13.74
CA ASP A 159 -3.24 -9.57 12.85
C ASP A 159 -2.24 -10.58 12.26
N LEU A 160 -1.01 -10.13 11.94
CA LEU A 160 0.08 -11.02 11.52
C LEU A 160 0.53 -11.94 12.67
N LYS A 161 0.64 -11.42 13.89
CA LYS A 161 0.97 -12.21 15.11
C LYS A 161 -0.09 -13.27 15.40
N ASP A 162 -1.34 -13.01 15.06
CA ASP A 162 -2.43 -14.00 15.15
C ASP A 162 -2.35 -15.07 14.02
N GLY A 163 -1.33 -15.02 13.15
CA GLY A 163 -1.13 -15.98 12.05
C GLY A 163 -2.05 -15.74 10.84
N LYS A 164 -2.66 -14.56 10.74
CA LYS A 164 -3.50 -14.20 9.60
C LYS A 164 -2.63 -13.78 8.41
N ASN A 165 -3.06 -14.14 7.19
CA ASN A 165 -2.61 -13.47 5.99
C ASN A 165 -3.39 -12.15 5.85
N VAL A 166 -2.68 -11.06 5.67
CA VAL A 166 -3.21 -9.70 5.69
C VAL A 166 -3.07 -9.06 4.32
N LEU A 167 -4.16 -8.53 3.77
CA LEU A 167 -4.15 -7.67 2.59
C LEU A 167 -4.25 -6.20 3.02
N VAL A 168 -3.31 -5.36 2.58
CA VAL A 168 -3.36 -3.91 2.76
C VAL A 168 -3.50 -3.24 1.41
N SER A 169 -4.68 -2.70 1.12
CA SER A 169 -4.94 -1.91 -0.08
C SER A 169 -4.92 -0.42 0.26
N ALA A 170 -3.87 0.28 -0.18
CA ALA A 170 -3.63 1.67 0.21
C ALA A 170 -3.02 2.50 -0.96
N HIS A 171 -2.15 3.46 -0.66
CA HIS A 171 -1.69 4.49 -1.59
C HIS A 171 -0.16 4.56 -1.67
N GLY A 172 0.34 5.30 -2.68
CA GLY A 172 1.77 5.41 -2.92
C GLY A 172 2.57 5.89 -1.71
N ASN A 173 2.12 6.94 -1.02
CA ASN A 173 2.88 7.47 0.12
C ASN A 173 2.63 6.71 1.42
N SER A 174 1.40 6.26 1.71
CA SER A 174 1.16 5.43 2.90
C SER A 174 1.89 4.09 2.82
N LEU A 175 1.95 3.46 1.63
CA LEU A 175 2.73 2.24 1.45
C LEU A 175 4.24 2.50 1.51
N ARG A 176 4.75 3.64 0.99
CA ARG A 176 6.16 4.03 1.21
C ARG A 176 6.49 4.12 2.69
N SER A 177 5.61 4.70 3.50
CA SER A 177 5.81 4.79 4.95
C SER A 177 5.94 3.41 5.60
N ILE A 178 5.09 2.46 5.19
CA ILE A 178 5.13 1.07 5.69
C ILE A 178 6.41 0.37 5.21
N VAL A 179 6.73 0.46 3.92
CA VAL A 179 7.94 -0.17 3.35
C VAL A 179 9.22 0.40 3.97
N MET A 180 9.29 1.72 4.14
CA MET A 180 10.40 2.38 4.82
C MET A 180 10.63 1.81 6.22
N HIS A 181 9.54 1.62 6.97
CA HIS A 181 9.59 1.07 8.32
C HIS A 181 10.04 -0.40 8.34
N ILE A 182 9.45 -1.24 7.49
CA ILE A 182 9.77 -2.68 7.41
C ILE A 182 11.22 -2.91 6.94
N GLU A 183 11.63 -2.22 5.88
CA GLU A 183 12.91 -2.45 5.21
C GLU A 183 14.03 -1.53 5.74
N SER A 184 13.75 -0.70 6.75
CA SER A 184 14.69 0.27 7.35
C SER A 184 15.35 1.19 6.31
N ILE A 185 14.58 1.60 5.29
CA ILE A 185 15.05 2.47 4.19
C ILE A 185 15.22 3.90 4.73
N SER A 186 16.30 4.56 4.35
CA SER A 186 16.57 5.94 4.77
C SER A 186 15.56 6.94 4.18
N PRO A 187 15.39 8.13 4.82
CA PRO A 187 14.55 9.21 4.29
C PRO A 187 14.96 9.68 2.87
N GLU A 188 16.26 9.62 2.56
CA GLU A 188 16.82 10.02 1.26
C GLU A 188 16.49 8.98 0.17
N GLU A 189 16.48 7.69 0.52
CA GLU A 189 16.24 6.61 -0.41
C GLU A 189 14.75 6.39 -0.68
N ILE A 190 13.90 6.48 0.38
CA ILE A 190 12.47 6.16 0.26
C ILE A 190 11.73 7.05 -0.74
N VAL A 191 12.16 8.30 -0.91
CA VAL A 191 11.52 9.23 -1.83
C VAL A 191 11.66 8.82 -3.31
N SER A 192 12.64 7.99 -3.63
CA SER A 192 12.86 7.44 -4.97
C SER A 192 12.09 6.14 -5.22
N LEU A 193 11.61 5.46 -4.17
CA LEU A 193 10.88 4.20 -4.32
C LEU A 193 9.58 4.41 -5.12
N GLU A 194 9.45 3.72 -6.24
CA GLU A 194 8.21 3.70 -7.03
C GLU A 194 7.39 2.47 -6.67
N ILE A 195 6.13 2.68 -6.32
CA ILE A 195 5.16 1.61 -6.06
C ILE A 195 4.13 1.65 -7.19
N ALA A 196 4.15 0.65 -8.06
CA ALA A 196 3.24 0.54 -9.19
C ALA A 196 1.79 0.31 -8.71
N THR A 197 0.81 0.83 -9.46
CA THR A 197 -0.61 0.58 -9.22
C THR A 197 -0.95 -0.87 -9.51
N GLY A 198 -1.81 -1.48 -8.67
CA GLY A 198 -2.32 -2.83 -8.86
C GLY A 198 -1.28 -3.97 -8.83
N THR A 199 -0.06 -3.69 -8.36
CA THR A 199 1.01 -4.70 -8.25
C THR A 199 1.21 -5.09 -6.79
N PRO A 200 0.94 -6.36 -6.42
CA PRO A 200 1.13 -6.83 -5.05
C PRO A 200 2.62 -6.91 -4.68
N MET A 201 2.95 -6.51 -3.47
CA MET A 201 4.24 -6.72 -2.82
C MET A 201 4.04 -7.72 -1.68
N PHE A 202 4.86 -8.75 -1.64
CA PHE A 202 4.74 -9.85 -0.68
C PHE A 202 5.79 -9.73 0.40
N TYR A 203 5.36 -9.95 1.64
CA TYR A 203 6.25 -10.03 2.80
C TYR A 203 5.87 -11.25 3.62
N LYS A 204 6.87 -12.03 4.02
CA LYS A 204 6.72 -13.09 5.02
C LYS A 204 6.92 -12.53 6.41
N TYR A 205 6.01 -12.84 7.31
CA TYR A 205 6.11 -12.53 8.72
C TYR A 205 6.59 -13.75 9.48
N ASP A 206 7.77 -13.66 10.10
CA ASP A 206 8.29 -14.69 10.98
C ASP A 206 7.68 -14.49 12.38
N MET A 207 6.91 -15.46 12.85
CA MET A 207 6.23 -15.40 14.14
C MET A 207 7.17 -15.56 15.35
N GLU A 208 8.40 -16.04 15.15
CA GLU A 208 9.37 -16.21 16.23
C GLU A 208 10.19 -14.93 16.41
N SER A 209 10.71 -14.35 15.34
CA SER A 209 11.50 -13.11 15.38
C SER A 209 10.62 -11.85 15.34
N GLY A 210 9.43 -11.92 14.77
CA GLY A 210 8.57 -10.77 14.47
C GLY A 210 9.04 -9.96 13.26
N GLU A 211 9.96 -10.50 12.45
CA GLU A 211 10.51 -9.83 11.29
C GLU A 211 9.64 -10.03 10.03
N LEU A 212 9.59 -9.00 9.19
CA LEU A 212 9.00 -9.03 7.86
C LEU A 212 10.08 -9.03 6.80
N THR A 213 10.08 -10.05 5.95
CA THR A 213 11.05 -10.19 4.86
C THR A 213 10.33 -10.14 3.51
N ARG A 214 10.78 -9.27 2.62
CA ARG A 214 10.25 -9.15 1.27
C ARG A 214 10.64 -10.35 0.41
N GLU A 215 9.66 -10.84 -0.43
CA GLU A 215 9.87 -11.93 -1.40
C GLU A 215 10.13 -11.42 -2.82
#